data_da471cb4438bec6ee8a8ef7701c1fade
#
_entry.id   da471cb4438bec6ee8a8ef7701c1fade
#
_cell.length_a   1.000
_cell.length_b   1.000
_cell.length_c   1.000
_cell.angle_alpha   90.00
_cell.angle_beta   90.00
_cell.angle_gamma   90.00
#
_symmetry.space_group_name_H-M   'P 1'
#
loop_
_entity.id
_entity.type
_entity.pdbx_description
1 polymer ?
#
loop_
_entity_poly.entity_id
_entity_poly.type
_entity_poly.pdbx_seq_one_letter_code
_entity_poly.pdbx_strand_id
1 'polypeptide(L)'
;LEIIEKFLKAGVMENGKYLDSERGTPQGNGASPILANIYLHYVLDNWFDVIVKRQCKGECYLIRYCDDFVCCFQNQYEAEIFKQRLEERFAKYGLELAGEKTKILEFGRFARHNRKARGERKPDTFDFLGFTFYCGMDGKREFFRCRVKTSKKKFRSKIKAMKEWIKAHRAMPLELIFKTVNAKLRGHYQYYGVTDNTREVKNFLVQTKWLLYKWMNRRSQKRSYTLDTFFNGLLRTFPLLEPSIKVSLFYR
;
A
#
# COMPACT_ATOMS: atom_id res chain seq x y z
N LEU A 1 -24.35 0.82 24.71
CA LEU A 1 -24.25 2.17 24.13
C LEU A 1 -23.36 3.10 24.95
N GLU A 2 -23.49 3.16 26.28
CA GLU A 2 -22.67 4.02 27.15
C GLU A 2 -21.15 3.84 27.00
N ILE A 3 -20.68 2.60 26.84
CA ILE A 3 -19.25 2.32 26.63
C ILE A 3 -18.77 2.91 25.29
N ILE A 4 -19.57 2.79 24.25
CA ILE A 4 -19.24 3.36 22.92
C ILE A 4 -19.20 4.90 23.03
N GLU A 5 -20.15 5.51 23.71
CA GLU A 5 -20.19 6.95 23.94
C GLU A 5 -18.95 7.43 24.71
N LYS A 6 -18.54 6.70 25.76
CA LYS A 6 -17.30 6.99 26.49
C LYS A 6 -16.06 6.89 25.60
N PHE A 7 -16.00 5.91 24.68
CA PHE A 7 -14.91 5.80 23.71
C PHE A 7 -14.91 6.95 22.69
N LEU A 8 -16.08 7.42 22.26
CA LEU A 8 -16.21 8.54 21.33
C LEU A 8 -15.84 9.87 21.99
N LYS A 9 -16.16 10.05 23.27
CA LYS A 9 -15.86 11.25 24.06
C LYS A 9 -14.49 11.22 24.76
N ALA A 10 -13.75 10.09 24.67
CA ALA A 10 -12.43 9.98 25.27
C ALA A 10 -11.48 10.98 24.62
N GLY A 11 -10.91 11.90 25.41
CA GLY A 11 -9.87 12.81 24.98
C GLY A 11 -8.51 12.12 24.75
N VAL A 12 -7.51 12.88 24.39
CA VAL A 12 -6.13 12.42 24.18
C VAL A 12 -5.24 12.90 25.32
N MET A 13 -4.42 12.02 25.85
CA MET A 13 -3.34 12.41 26.75
C MET A 13 -2.05 12.61 25.95
N GLU A 14 -1.62 13.84 25.79
CA GLU A 14 -0.38 14.18 25.10
C GLU A 14 0.55 14.93 26.05
N ASN A 15 1.78 14.42 26.23
CA ASN A 15 2.79 14.99 27.13
C ASN A 15 2.29 15.21 28.58
N GLY A 16 1.41 14.32 29.08
CA GLY A 16 0.86 14.42 30.42
C GLY A 16 -0.28 15.44 30.59
N LYS A 17 -0.74 16.07 29.50
CA LYS A 17 -1.91 16.96 29.48
C LYS A 17 -3.06 16.26 28.78
N TYR A 18 -4.25 16.37 29.39
CA TYR A 18 -5.49 15.90 28.80
C TYR A 18 -6.03 16.97 27.82
N LEU A 19 -6.32 16.52 26.59
CA LEU A 19 -6.91 17.35 25.55
C LEU A 19 -8.28 16.74 25.17
N ASP A 20 -9.32 17.53 25.24
CA ASP A 20 -10.63 17.11 24.77
C ASP A 20 -10.66 16.95 23.26
N SER A 21 -11.34 15.92 22.79
CA SER A 21 -11.53 15.68 21.36
C SER A 21 -12.80 16.39 20.90
N GLU A 22 -12.68 17.57 20.30
CA GLU A 22 -13.82 18.35 19.80
C GLU A 22 -14.43 17.74 18.52
N ARG A 23 -13.67 16.96 17.75
CA ARG A 23 -14.12 16.34 16.51
C ARG A 23 -13.51 14.94 16.32
N GLY A 24 -14.38 14.00 15.97
CA GLY A 24 -13.98 12.61 15.67
C GLY A 24 -13.55 11.82 16.91
N THR A 25 -12.83 10.73 16.68
CA THR A 25 -12.25 9.89 17.74
C THR A 25 -10.73 10.02 17.75
N PRO A 26 -10.09 10.01 18.93
CA PRO A 26 -8.63 10.12 19.03
C PRO A 26 -7.90 9.05 18.21
N GLN A 27 -6.83 9.45 17.52
CA GLN A 27 -5.96 8.49 16.84
C GLN A 27 -5.26 7.60 17.91
N GLY A 28 -5.35 6.28 17.71
CA GLY A 28 -4.75 5.31 18.64
C GLY A 28 -5.75 4.62 19.58
N ASN A 29 -7.01 5.05 19.62
CA ASN A 29 -8.06 4.32 20.32
C ASN A 29 -8.38 3.02 19.55
N GLY A 30 -8.35 1.86 20.23
CA GLY A 30 -8.61 0.54 19.61
C GLY A 30 -10.01 0.39 19.00
N ALA A 31 -11.00 1.14 19.48
CA ALA A 31 -12.37 1.12 18.94
C ALA A 31 -12.55 2.03 17.71
N SER A 32 -11.74 3.06 17.54
CA SER A 32 -11.88 4.05 16.45
C SER A 32 -11.91 3.44 15.05
N PRO A 33 -11.05 2.47 14.67
CA PRO A 33 -11.10 1.86 13.34
C PRO A 33 -12.38 1.07 13.10
N ILE A 34 -12.94 0.44 14.12
CA ILE A 34 -14.19 -0.34 14.03
C ILE A 34 -15.36 0.63 13.84
N LEU A 35 -15.45 1.66 14.67
CA LEU A 35 -16.51 2.66 14.59
C LEU A 35 -16.47 3.43 13.24
N ALA A 36 -15.28 3.81 12.78
CA ALA A 36 -15.10 4.42 11.47
C ALA A 36 -15.55 3.50 10.33
N ASN A 37 -15.27 2.19 10.41
CA ASN A 37 -15.73 1.23 9.42
C ASN A 37 -17.24 1.04 9.43
N ILE A 38 -17.88 1.01 10.60
CA ILE A 38 -19.34 0.96 10.72
C ILE A 38 -19.95 2.24 10.12
N TYR A 39 -19.40 3.40 10.44
CA TYR A 39 -19.88 4.68 9.92
C TYR A 39 -19.80 4.74 8.40
N LEU A 40 -18.64 4.40 7.82
CA LEU A 40 -18.43 4.37 6.39
C LEU A 40 -19.27 3.29 5.68
N HIS A 41 -19.59 2.20 6.35
CA HIS A 41 -20.50 1.20 5.79
C HIS A 41 -21.87 1.81 5.49
N TYR A 42 -22.44 2.60 6.38
CA TYR A 42 -23.73 3.26 6.14
C TYR A 42 -23.62 4.48 5.21
N VAL A 43 -22.57 5.27 5.37
CA VAL A 43 -22.41 6.50 4.60
C VAL A 43 -21.98 6.21 3.16
N LEU A 44 -21.11 5.25 2.93
CA LEU A 44 -20.53 4.96 1.61
C LEU A 44 -20.99 3.63 1.03
N ASP A 45 -20.72 2.49 1.70
CA ASP A 45 -20.89 1.17 1.09
C ASP A 45 -22.37 0.90 0.75
N ASN A 46 -23.24 1.05 1.73
CA ASN A 46 -24.68 0.81 1.55
C ASN A 46 -25.30 1.81 0.55
N TRP A 47 -24.89 3.07 0.61
CA TRP A 47 -25.35 4.06 -0.37
C TRP A 47 -24.89 3.73 -1.78
N PHE A 48 -23.64 3.27 -1.94
CA PHE A 48 -23.12 2.87 -3.24
C PHE A 48 -23.92 1.69 -3.81
N ASP A 49 -24.10 0.64 -3.02
CA ASP A 49 -24.79 -0.59 -3.49
C ASP A 49 -26.29 -0.39 -3.76
N VAL A 50 -26.98 0.36 -2.89
CA VAL A 50 -28.45 0.50 -2.97
C VAL A 50 -28.88 1.61 -3.93
N ILE A 51 -28.11 2.71 -3.99
CA ILE A 51 -28.52 3.90 -4.75
C ILE A 51 -27.65 4.10 -5.98
N VAL A 52 -26.33 4.22 -5.82
CA VAL A 52 -25.44 4.57 -6.93
C VAL A 52 -25.47 3.48 -7.99
N LYS A 53 -25.28 2.24 -7.59
CA LYS A 53 -25.21 1.10 -8.49
C LYS A 53 -26.49 0.89 -9.32
N ARG A 54 -27.65 1.18 -8.73
CA ARG A 54 -28.95 1.08 -9.43
C ARG A 54 -29.17 2.19 -10.45
N GLN A 55 -28.48 3.32 -10.32
CA GLN A 55 -28.62 4.46 -11.23
C GLN A 55 -27.58 4.45 -12.34
N CYS A 56 -26.53 3.65 -12.23
CA CYS A 56 -25.55 3.46 -13.28
C CYS A 56 -26.13 2.57 -14.39
N LYS A 57 -25.91 2.97 -15.64
CA LYS A 57 -26.23 2.16 -16.83
C LYS A 57 -25.15 1.13 -17.10
N GLY A 58 -23.90 1.47 -16.76
CA GLY A 58 -22.75 0.58 -16.88
C GLY A 58 -22.45 -0.16 -15.57
N GLU A 59 -21.53 -1.10 -15.65
CA GLU A 59 -21.03 -1.78 -14.45
C GLU A 59 -20.25 -0.81 -13.57
N CYS A 60 -20.47 -0.91 -12.24
CA CYS A 60 -19.71 -0.15 -11.27
C CYS A 60 -19.43 -0.98 -10.02
N TYR A 61 -18.27 -0.73 -9.41
CA TYR A 61 -17.76 -1.48 -8.26
C TYR A 61 -17.10 -0.53 -7.26
N LEU A 62 -17.31 -0.79 -5.97
CA LEU A 62 -16.63 -0.14 -4.86
C LEU A 62 -15.71 -1.15 -4.17
N ILE A 63 -14.45 -0.78 -3.98
CA ILE A 63 -13.46 -1.54 -3.22
C ILE A 63 -12.93 -0.63 -2.13
N ARG A 64 -13.25 -0.92 -0.87
CA ARG A 64 -12.85 -0.11 0.28
C ARG A 64 -12.02 -0.91 1.28
N TYR A 65 -11.02 -0.26 1.82
CA TYR A 65 -10.23 -0.73 2.96
C TYR A 65 -10.07 0.43 3.96
N CYS A 66 -10.78 0.36 5.07
CA CYS A 66 -10.91 1.47 6.02
C CYS A 66 -11.42 2.75 5.34
N ASP A 67 -10.62 3.81 5.35
CA ASP A 67 -10.87 5.11 4.72
C ASP A 67 -10.37 5.20 3.26
N ASP A 68 -9.49 4.30 2.85
CA ASP A 68 -9.01 4.23 1.47
C ASP A 68 -9.99 3.43 0.59
N PHE A 69 -10.41 3.98 -0.54
CA PHE A 69 -11.29 3.27 -1.47
C PHE A 69 -11.01 3.60 -2.94
N VAL A 70 -11.43 2.69 -3.81
CA VAL A 70 -11.41 2.82 -5.26
C VAL A 70 -12.78 2.48 -5.80
N CYS A 71 -13.36 3.39 -6.61
CA CYS A 71 -14.59 3.13 -7.35
C CYS A 71 -14.25 2.93 -8.82
N CYS A 72 -14.76 1.86 -9.40
CA CYS A 72 -14.61 1.57 -10.82
C CYS A 72 -15.94 1.82 -11.51
N PHE A 73 -15.93 2.49 -12.65
CA PHE A 73 -17.11 2.74 -13.49
C PHE A 73 -16.80 2.37 -14.93
N GLN A 74 -17.79 1.82 -15.61
CA GLN A 74 -17.66 1.53 -17.04
C GLN A 74 -17.67 2.80 -17.88
N ASN A 75 -18.47 3.79 -17.50
CA ASN A 75 -18.64 5.05 -18.20
C ASN A 75 -18.02 6.23 -17.44
N GLN A 76 -17.30 7.09 -18.14
CA GLN A 76 -16.63 8.25 -17.55
C GLN A 76 -17.65 9.22 -16.89
N TYR A 77 -18.75 9.54 -17.57
CA TYR A 77 -19.74 10.48 -17.04
C TYR A 77 -20.36 10.00 -15.71
N GLU A 78 -20.48 8.69 -15.51
CA GLU A 78 -20.98 8.12 -14.24
C GLU A 78 -19.97 8.32 -13.11
N ALA A 79 -18.67 8.20 -13.40
CA ALA A 79 -17.62 8.48 -12.43
C ALA A 79 -17.60 9.97 -12.03
N GLU A 80 -17.84 10.89 -12.98
CA GLU A 80 -17.90 12.33 -12.73
C GLU A 80 -19.11 12.70 -11.87
N ILE A 81 -20.30 12.21 -12.22
CA ILE A 81 -21.52 12.38 -11.42
C ILE A 81 -21.34 11.78 -10.01
N PHE A 82 -20.77 10.59 -9.93
CA PHE A 82 -20.52 9.94 -8.65
C PHE A 82 -19.59 10.79 -7.77
N LYS A 83 -18.52 11.34 -8.33
CA LYS A 83 -17.59 12.18 -7.56
C LYS A 83 -18.31 13.39 -6.94
N GLN A 84 -19.09 14.11 -7.73
CA GLN A 84 -19.87 15.26 -7.22
C GLN A 84 -20.83 14.86 -6.10
N ARG A 85 -21.60 13.80 -6.32
CA ARG A 85 -22.57 13.31 -5.32
C ARG A 85 -21.90 12.75 -4.06
N LEU A 86 -20.69 12.21 -4.20
CA LEU A 86 -19.90 11.75 -3.07
C LEU A 86 -19.43 12.92 -2.20
N GLU A 87 -18.99 14.02 -2.82
CA GLU A 87 -18.63 15.26 -2.11
C GLU A 87 -19.80 15.82 -1.32
N GLU A 88 -20.98 15.94 -1.95
CA GLU A 88 -22.21 16.38 -1.30
C GLU A 88 -22.62 15.47 -0.14
N ARG A 89 -22.55 14.15 -0.38
CA ARG A 89 -22.91 13.16 0.64
C ARG A 89 -21.95 13.19 1.82
N PHE A 90 -20.65 13.23 1.59
CA PHE A 90 -19.67 13.29 2.66
C PHE A 90 -19.83 14.56 3.50
N ALA A 91 -20.03 15.71 2.86
CA ALA A 91 -20.32 16.97 3.56
C ALA A 91 -21.56 16.85 4.46
N LYS A 92 -22.65 16.21 3.97
CA LYS A 92 -23.86 15.98 4.76
C LYS A 92 -23.62 15.14 6.03
N TYR A 93 -22.64 14.26 6.01
CA TYR A 93 -22.29 13.38 7.14
C TYR A 93 -21.01 13.83 7.86
N GLY A 94 -20.60 15.09 7.69
CA GLY A 94 -19.44 15.66 8.38
C GLY A 94 -18.09 15.05 7.98
N LEU A 95 -18.02 14.45 6.78
CA LEU A 95 -16.80 13.89 6.21
C LEU A 95 -16.28 14.78 5.08
N GLU A 96 -14.96 14.76 4.88
CA GLU A 96 -14.30 15.48 3.80
C GLU A 96 -13.50 14.53 2.92
N LEU A 97 -13.55 14.74 1.60
CA LEU A 97 -12.68 14.07 0.67
C LEU A 97 -11.31 14.76 0.62
N ALA A 98 -10.24 13.98 0.67
CA ALA A 98 -8.89 14.49 0.44
C ALA A 98 -8.74 14.89 -1.03
N GLY A 99 -9.03 16.15 -1.39
CA GLY A 99 -9.09 16.65 -2.76
C GLY A 99 -7.81 16.37 -3.58
N GLU A 100 -6.64 16.53 -2.97
CA GLU A 100 -5.36 16.22 -3.63
C GLU A 100 -5.19 14.73 -3.99
N LYS A 101 -5.83 13.83 -3.25
CA LYS A 101 -5.74 12.38 -3.43
C LYS A 101 -6.89 11.81 -4.27
N THR A 102 -8.04 12.50 -4.31
CA THR A 102 -9.22 12.04 -5.04
C THR A 102 -9.14 12.46 -6.50
N LYS A 103 -9.01 11.48 -7.39
CA LYS A 103 -8.82 11.70 -8.84
C LYS A 103 -9.67 10.73 -9.64
N ILE A 104 -10.22 11.22 -10.76
CA ILE A 104 -10.78 10.37 -11.80
C ILE A 104 -9.66 10.00 -12.76
N LEU A 105 -9.51 8.73 -13.06
CA LEU A 105 -8.43 8.21 -13.88
C LEU A 105 -8.99 7.33 -14.99
N GLU A 106 -8.44 7.45 -16.19
CA GLU A 106 -8.76 6.54 -17.27
C GLU A 106 -7.92 5.26 -17.14
N PHE A 107 -8.59 4.17 -16.77
CA PHE A 107 -7.96 2.89 -16.48
C PHE A 107 -8.79 1.75 -17.10
N GLY A 108 -8.16 0.66 -17.50
CA GLY A 108 -8.87 -0.51 -17.99
C GLY A 108 -8.49 -0.93 -19.40
N ARG A 109 -9.29 -1.84 -19.95
CA ARG A 109 -9.04 -2.51 -21.25
C ARG A 109 -8.82 -1.54 -22.39
N PHE A 110 -9.63 -0.50 -22.46
CA PHE A 110 -9.64 0.45 -23.57
C PHE A 110 -8.74 1.67 -23.35
N ALA A 111 -8.27 1.93 -22.13
CA ALA A 111 -7.51 3.11 -21.78
C ALA A 111 -6.26 3.30 -22.66
N ARG A 112 -5.55 2.22 -23.02
CA ARG A 112 -4.39 2.31 -23.91
C ARG A 112 -4.76 2.72 -25.33
N HIS A 113 -5.86 2.18 -25.85
CA HIS A 113 -6.35 2.50 -27.19
C HIS A 113 -6.84 3.95 -27.27
N ASN A 114 -7.70 4.34 -26.34
CA ASN A 114 -8.28 5.69 -26.28
C ASN A 114 -7.20 6.77 -26.15
N ARG A 115 -6.22 6.56 -25.28
CA ARG A 115 -5.09 7.49 -25.10
C ARG A 115 -4.22 7.59 -26.34
N LYS A 116 -3.95 6.46 -26.99
CA LYS A 116 -3.19 6.47 -28.26
C LYS A 116 -3.95 7.26 -29.34
N ALA A 117 -5.26 7.12 -29.44
CA ALA A 117 -6.09 7.90 -30.39
C ALA A 117 -6.04 9.41 -30.13
N ARG A 118 -5.85 9.82 -28.85
CA ARG A 118 -5.67 11.24 -28.47
C ARG A 118 -4.21 11.72 -28.51
N GLY A 119 -3.27 10.89 -28.96
CA GLY A 119 -1.83 11.23 -28.97
C GLY A 119 -1.14 11.15 -27.59
N GLU A 120 -1.82 10.62 -26.57
CA GLU A 120 -1.27 10.44 -25.23
C GLU A 120 -0.44 9.15 -25.12
N ARG A 121 0.56 9.14 -24.19
CA ARG A 121 1.54 8.04 -24.18
C ARG A 121 1.06 6.77 -23.49
N LYS A 122 0.66 6.85 -22.22
CA LYS A 122 0.37 5.67 -21.39
C LYS A 122 -0.90 5.87 -20.55
N PRO A 123 -1.65 4.78 -20.26
CA PRO A 123 -2.73 4.82 -19.30
C PRO A 123 -2.28 5.30 -17.93
N ASP A 124 -3.22 5.83 -17.16
CA ASP A 124 -2.97 6.23 -15.79
C ASP A 124 -2.59 5.05 -14.91
N THR A 125 -1.95 5.37 -13.82
CA THR A 125 -1.63 4.43 -12.75
C THR A 125 -2.06 5.04 -11.43
N PHE A 126 -2.44 4.22 -10.47
CA PHE A 126 -2.80 4.69 -9.14
C PHE A 126 -2.18 3.82 -8.06
N ASP A 127 -1.93 4.44 -6.91
CA ASP A 127 -1.44 3.77 -5.72
C ASP A 127 -2.61 3.44 -4.79
N PHE A 128 -2.73 2.16 -4.41
CA PHE A 128 -3.72 1.69 -3.44
C PHE A 128 -3.10 0.61 -2.56
N LEU A 129 -3.26 0.70 -1.27
CA LEU A 129 -2.72 -0.25 -0.27
C LEU A 129 -1.22 -0.56 -0.44
N GLY A 130 -0.43 0.45 -0.79
CA GLY A 130 1.03 0.30 -0.94
C GLY A 130 1.49 -0.32 -2.26
N PHE A 131 0.57 -0.62 -3.16
CA PHE A 131 0.83 -1.06 -4.52
C PHE A 131 0.50 0.04 -5.53
N THR A 132 1.22 0.05 -6.66
CA THR A 132 0.85 0.80 -7.86
C THR A 132 0.17 -0.15 -8.83
N PHE A 133 -1.07 0.15 -9.20
CA PHE A 133 -1.86 -0.54 -10.22
C PHE A 133 -1.61 0.09 -11.58
N TYR A 134 -1.45 -0.72 -12.61
CA TYR A 134 -1.20 -0.25 -13.98
C TYR A 134 -1.80 -1.18 -15.04
N CYS A 135 -2.17 -0.58 -16.17
CA CYS A 135 -2.65 -1.32 -17.33
C CYS A 135 -1.51 -2.08 -18.00
N GLY A 136 -1.61 -3.39 -18.05
CA GLY A 136 -0.67 -4.28 -18.73
C GLY A 136 -1.35 -5.14 -19.78
N MET A 137 -0.51 -5.88 -20.53
CA MET A 137 -0.96 -6.90 -21.48
C MET A 137 -0.36 -8.25 -21.06
N ASP A 138 -1.09 -9.32 -21.26
CA ASP A 138 -0.53 -10.66 -21.15
C ASP A 138 0.25 -10.94 -22.45
N GLY A 139 1.58 -11.09 -22.34
CA GLY A 139 2.48 -11.20 -23.49
C GLY A 139 2.24 -12.39 -24.43
N LYS A 140 1.43 -13.37 -24.00
CA LYS A 140 1.10 -14.54 -24.82
C LYS A 140 -0.23 -14.44 -25.57
N ARG A 141 -1.18 -13.62 -25.08
CA ARG A 141 -2.57 -13.59 -25.56
C ARG A 141 -3.11 -12.21 -25.89
N GLU A 142 -2.31 -11.16 -25.77
CA GLU A 142 -2.70 -9.74 -25.99
C GLU A 142 -3.92 -9.25 -25.21
N PHE A 143 -4.32 -9.98 -24.16
CA PHE A 143 -5.43 -9.55 -23.30
C PHE A 143 -4.99 -8.47 -22.32
N PHE A 144 -5.87 -7.54 -22.10
CA PHE A 144 -5.74 -6.57 -21.02
C PHE A 144 -5.59 -7.28 -19.66
N ARG A 145 -4.66 -6.78 -18.85
CA ARG A 145 -4.43 -7.25 -17.50
C ARG A 145 -4.16 -6.08 -16.56
N CYS A 146 -4.94 -6.00 -15.49
CA CYS A 146 -4.58 -5.13 -14.38
C CYS A 146 -3.38 -5.73 -13.65
N ARG A 147 -2.25 -5.05 -13.66
CA ARG A 147 -1.02 -5.48 -13.02
C ARG A 147 -0.69 -4.65 -11.80
N VAL A 148 0.04 -5.24 -10.88
CA VAL A 148 0.46 -4.59 -9.64
C VAL A 148 1.97 -4.64 -9.46
N LYS A 149 2.51 -3.62 -8.80
CA LYS A 149 3.88 -3.59 -8.30
C LYS A 149 3.93 -2.79 -7.00
N THR A 150 4.93 -3.02 -6.16
CA THR A 150 5.15 -2.20 -4.96
C THR A 150 5.27 -0.73 -5.35
N SER A 151 4.53 0.15 -4.68
CA SER A 151 4.59 1.58 -4.98
C SER A 151 5.97 2.15 -4.66
N LYS A 152 6.46 3.04 -5.52
CA LYS A 152 7.80 3.63 -5.38
C LYS A 152 8.02 4.29 -4.02
N LYS A 153 6.98 4.98 -3.50
CA LYS A 153 7.00 5.64 -2.20
C LYS A 153 7.20 4.63 -1.07
N LYS A 154 6.42 3.54 -1.06
CA LYS A 154 6.52 2.47 -0.05
C LYS A 154 7.82 1.69 -0.18
N PHE A 155 8.26 1.36 -1.41
CA PHE A 155 9.54 0.70 -1.64
C PHE A 155 10.70 1.51 -1.04
N ARG A 156 10.81 2.81 -1.37
CA ARG A 156 11.85 3.70 -0.84
C ARG A 156 11.81 3.81 0.68
N SER A 157 10.61 3.96 1.26
CA SER A 157 10.41 4.02 2.71
C SER A 157 10.88 2.73 3.40
N LYS A 158 10.54 1.55 2.87
CA LYS A 158 10.96 0.26 3.42
C LYS A 158 12.46 0.03 3.31
N ILE A 159 13.10 0.40 2.19
CA ILE A 159 14.57 0.35 2.04
C ILE A 159 15.25 1.33 3.00
N LYS A 160 14.71 2.54 3.16
CA LYS A 160 15.24 3.50 4.15
C LYS A 160 15.16 2.94 5.57
N ALA A 161 14.02 2.37 5.97
CA ALA A 161 13.87 1.75 7.28
C ALA A 161 14.83 0.56 7.49
N MET A 162 15.03 -0.28 6.46
CA MET A 162 16.01 -1.37 6.49
C MET A 162 17.44 -0.84 6.68
N LYS A 163 17.81 0.21 5.92
CA LYS A 163 19.10 0.88 6.01
C LYS A 163 19.36 1.43 7.42
N GLU A 164 18.42 2.20 7.96
CA GLU A 164 18.58 2.81 9.29
C GLU A 164 18.67 1.74 10.38
N TRP A 165 17.90 0.67 10.28
CA TRP A 165 17.99 -0.43 11.23
C TRP A 165 19.37 -1.12 11.17
N ILE A 166 19.85 -1.52 9.97
CA ILE A 166 21.17 -2.15 9.80
C ILE A 166 22.28 -1.21 10.31
N LYS A 167 22.20 0.08 10.00
CA LYS A 167 23.16 1.09 10.45
C LYS A 167 23.23 1.16 11.97
N ALA A 168 22.09 1.23 12.64
CA ALA A 168 22.02 1.34 14.10
C ALA A 168 22.51 0.07 14.81
N HIS A 169 22.25 -1.09 14.23
CA HIS A 169 22.52 -2.38 14.88
C HIS A 169 23.76 -3.11 14.31
N ARG A 170 24.59 -2.42 13.51
CA ARG A 170 25.74 -3.04 12.85
C ARG A 170 26.76 -3.67 13.80
N ALA A 171 26.82 -3.23 15.05
CA ALA A 171 27.74 -3.76 16.07
C ALA A 171 27.25 -5.04 16.76
N MET A 172 25.99 -5.42 16.59
CA MET A 172 25.41 -6.64 17.18
C MET A 172 26.10 -7.91 16.64
N PRO A 173 25.94 -9.06 17.34
CA PRO A 173 26.35 -10.36 16.82
C PRO A 173 25.74 -10.64 15.44
N LEU A 174 26.52 -11.21 14.53
CA LEU A 174 26.09 -11.46 13.13
C LEU A 174 24.82 -12.30 13.07
N GLU A 175 24.77 -13.37 13.84
CA GLU A 175 23.62 -14.27 13.90
C GLU A 175 22.32 -13.48 14.19
N LEU A 176 22.35 -12.59 15.17
CA LEU A 176 21.19 -11.79 15.57
C LEU A 176 20.80 -10.76 14.49
N ILE A 177 21.80 -10.16 13.81
CA ILE A 177 21.55 -9.27 12.67
C ILE A 177 20.83 -10.02 11.55
N PHE A 178 21.36 -11.18 11.14
CA PHE A 178 20.78 -11.94 10.03
C PHE A 178 19.41 -12.55 10.38
N LYS A 179 19.23 -13.01 11.61
CA LYS A 179 17.92 -13.46 12.13
C LYS A 179 16.87 -12.36 12.02
N THR A 180 17.21 -11.14 12.47
CA THR A 180 16.27 -10.00 12.42
C THR A 180 16.03 -9.50 11.01
N VAL A 181 17.06 -9.45 10.16
CA VAL A 181 16.91 -9.10 8.75
C VAL A 181 15.99 -10.10 8.04
N ASN A 182 16.16 -11.40 8.31
CA ASN A 182 15.29 -12.44 7.75
C ASN A 182 13.83 -12.31 8.23
N ALA A 183 13.60 -11.92 9.49
CA ALA A 183 12.26 -11.63 9.98
C ALA A 183 11.62 -10.44 9.23
N LYS A 184 12.39 -9.38 8.99
CA LYS A 184 11.94 -8.21 8.21
C LYS A 184 11.67 -8.57 6.73
N LEU A 185 12.53 -9.40 6.11
CA LEU A 185 12.34 -9.92 4.75
C LEU A 185 11.07 -10.77 4.67
N ARG A 186 10.84 -11.66 5.64
CA ARG A 186 9.63 -12.50 5.70
C ARG A 186 8.37 -11.64 5.75
N GLY A 187 8.31 -10.63 6.62
CA GLY A 187 7.18 -9.70 6.68
C GLY A 187 6.99 -8.92 5.38
N HIS A 188 8.07 -8.52 4.71
CA HIS A 188 8.00 -7.87 3.40
C HIS A 188 7.44 -8.81 2.33
N TYR A 189 7.91 -10.07 2.27
CA TYR A 189 7.43 -11.05 1.29
C TYR A 189 6.00 -11.50 1.55
N GLN A 190 5.59 -11.56 2.82
CA GLN A 190 4.22 -11.90 3.19
C GLN A 190 3.21 -10.89 2.62
N TYR A 191 3.56 -9.61 2.64
CA TYR A 191 2.69 -8.53 2.16
C TYR A 191 2.82 -8.29 0.66
N TYR A 192 4.06 -8.20 0.15
CA TYR A 192 4.35 -7.82 -1.23
C TYR A 192 4.58 -8.98 -2.18
N GLY A 193 4.59 -10.21 -1.68
CA GLY A 193 4.77 -11.43 -2.47
C GLY A 193 3.53 -11.84 -3.25
N VAL A 194 3.02 -10.94 -4.10
CA VAL A 194 1.86 -11.16 -4.96
C VAL A 194 2.29 -11.31 -6.42
N THR A 195 1.44 -11.95 -7.23
CA THR A 195 1.66 -12.09 -8.68
C THR A 195 1.96 -10.73 -9.32
N ASP A 196 2.80 -10.70 -10.35
CA ASP A 196 3.32 -9.51 -11.06
C ASP A 196 4.34 -8.67 -10.28
N ASN A 197 4.46 -8.82 -8.95
CA ASN A 197 5.38 -8.03 -8.13
C ASN A 197 6.74 -8.70 -7.88
N THR A 198 7.02 -9.84 -8.51
CA THR A 198 8.26 -10.62 -8.31
C THR A 198 9.52 -9.79 -8.48
N ARG A 199 9.54 -8.88 -9.45
CA ARG A 199 10.68 -8.01 -9.74
C ARG A 199 11.01 -7.10 -8.54
N GLU A 200 10.00 -6.45 -7.98
CA GLU A 200 10.20 -5.50 -6.87
C GLU A 200 10.59 -6.22 -5.58
N VAL A 201 10.02 -7.41 -5.34
CA VAL A 201 10.38 -8.24 -4.18
C VAL A 201 11.83 -8.75 -4.28
N LYS A 202 12.26 -9.20 -5.46
CA LYS A 202 13.67 -9.57 -5.73
C LYS A 202 14.61 -8.37 -5.60
N ASN A 203 14.23 -7.21 -6.12
CA ASN A 203 15.00 -5.98 -6.00
C ASN A 203 15.18 -5.56 -4.54
N PHE A 204 14.15 -5.75 -3.70
CA PHE A 204 14.24 -5.46 -2.27
C PHE A 204 15.31 -6.33 -1.58
N LEU A 205 15.38 -7.62 -1.91
CA LEU A 205 16.45 -8.50 -1.41
C LEU A 205 17.84 -8.05 -1.89
N VAL A 206 17.98 -7.75 -3.18
CA VAL A 206 19.27 -7.29 -3.75
C VAL A 206 19.74 -6.03 -3.03
N GLN A 207 18.88 -5.03 -2.85
CA GLN A 207 19.24 -3.82 -2.12
C GLN A 207 19.56 -4.11 -0.64
N THR A 208 18.86 -5.04 0.01
CA THR A 208 19.18 -5.46 1.37
C THR A 208 20.55 -6.12 1.46
N LYS A 209 20.94 -6.98 0.51
CA LYS A 209 22.30 -7.57 0.43
C LYS A 209 23.38 -6.48 0.34
N TRP A 210 23.16 -5.47 -0.53
CA TRP A 210 24.10 -4.33 -0.64
C TRP A 210 24.16 -3.44 0.60
N LEU A 211 23.04 -3.23 1.29
CA LEU A 211 23.02 -2.51 2.57
C LEU A 211 23.79 -3.26 3.65
N LEU A 212 23.63 -4.57 3.75
CA LEU A 212 24.41 -5.41 4.67
C LEU A 212 25.91 -5.34 4.33
N TYR A 213 26.30 -5.55 3.09
CA TYR A 213 27.69 -5.42 2.66
C TYR A 213 28.29 -4.05 3.08
N LYS A 214 27.58 -2.96 2.78
CA LYS A 214 28.01 -1.62 3.14
C LYS A 214 28.21 -1.42 4.64
N TRP A 215 27.27 -1.86 5.46
CA TRP A 215 27.29 -1.59 6.90
C TRP A 215 28.10 -2.61 7.71
N MET A 216 28.27 -3.84 7.23
CA MET A 216 29.19 -4.81 7.83
C MET A 216 30.65 -4.36 7.65
N ASN A 217 30.98 -3.72 6.52
CA ASN A 217 32.29 -3.12 6.30
C ASN A 217 32.52 -1.78 7.04
N ARG A 218 31.53 -1.33 7.83
CA ARG A 218 31.61 -0.11 8.64
C ARG A 218 31.46 -0.40 10.14
N ARG A 219 31.72 -1.64 10.55
CA ARG A 219 31.74 -2.05 11.97
C ARG A 219 33.03 -1.59 12.68
N SER A 220 34.12 -1.52 11.95
CA SER A 220 35.43 -1.06 12.41
C SER A 220 36.05 -0.15 11.34
N GLN A 221 37.21 0.43 11.65
CA GLN A 221 37.97 1.22 10.68
C GLN A 221 38.59 0.38 9.57
N LYS A 222 38.79 -0.92 9.79
CA LYS A 222 39.30 -1.86 8.79
C LYS A 222 38.14 -2.45 7.94
N ARG A 223 38.36 -2.60 6.63
CA ARG A 223 37.43 -3.30 5.74
C ARG A 223 37.40 -4.79 6.08
N SER A 224 36.27 -5.29 6.56
CA SER A 224 36.14 -6.66 7.05
C SER A 224 35.89 -7.68 5.94
N TYR A 225 35.22 -7.28 4.84
CA TYR A 225 34.80 -8.16 3.77
C TYR A 225 35.10 -7.58 2.40
N THR A 226 35.69 -8.39 1.50
CA THR A 226 35.65 -8.16 0.06
C THR A 226 34.28 -8.53 -0.48
N LEU A 227 34.00 -8.27 -1.76
CA LEU A 227 32.74 -8.73 -2.37
C LEU A 227 32.64 -10.26 -2.32
N ASP A 228 33.70 -10.94 -2.68
CA ASP A 228 33.74 -12.40 -2.69
C ASP A 228 33.51 -12.99 -1.29
N THR A 229 34.28 -12.56 -0.29
CA THR A 229 34.12 -13.07 1.09
C THR A 229 32.78 -12.73 1.70
N PHE A 230 32.11 -11.65 1.26
CA PHE A 230 30.78 -11.34 1.70
C PHE A 230 29.71 -12.21 1.02
N PHE A 231 29.69 -12.23 -0.34
CA PHE A 231 28.63 -12.92 -1.08
C PHE A 231 28.81 -14.44 -1.09
N ASN A 232 30.05 -14.94 -1.21
CA ASN A 232 30.37 -16.37 -1.28
C ASN A 232 30.74 -16.98 0.08
N GLY A 233 31.09 -16.17 1.07
CA GLY A 233 31.40 -16.59 2.44
C GLY A 233 30.27 -16.28 3.41
N LEU A 234 30.18 -15.02 3.87
CA LEU A 234 29.23 -14.61 4.93
C LEU A 234 27.77 -14.94 4.62
N LEU A 235 27.31 -14.71 3.38
CA LEU A 235 25.92 -15.03 3.00
C LEU A 235 25.66 -16.52 2.85
N ARG A 236 26.70 -17.38 2.73
CA ARG A 236 26.53 -18.82 2.82
C ARG A 236 26.38 -19.28 4.27
N THR A 237 27.16 -18.70 5.18
CA THR A 237 27.06 -19.01 6.61
C THR A 237 25.73 -18.49 7.20
N PHE A 238 25.30 -17.29 6.79
CA PHE A 238 24.06 -16.66 7.23
C PHE A 238 23.16 -16.36 6.02
N PRO A 239 22.44 -17.36 5.50
CA PRO A 239 21.64 -17.18 4.31
C PRO A 239 20.47 -16.23 4.53
N LEU A 240 20.21 -15.38 3.55
CA LEU A 240 19.03 -14.53 3.54
C LEU A 240 17.86 -15.25 2.91
N LEU A 241 16.66 -14.98 3.44
CA LEU A 241 15.42 -15.55 2.95
C LEU A 241 15.17 -15.10 1.51
N GLU A 242 15.08 -16.06 0.59
CA GLU A 242 14.75 -15.78 -0.80
C GLU A 242 13.25 -15.44 -0.97
N PRO A 243 12.93 -14.52 -1.89
CA PRO A 243 11.57 -14.10 -2.11
C PRO A 243 10.72 -15.18 -2.77
N SER A 244 9.49 -15.31 -2.28
CA SER A 244 8.49 -16.20 -2.87
C SER A 244 7.17 -15.47 -3.06
N ILE A 245 6.45 -15.81 -4.12
CA ILE A 245 5.09 -15.35 -4.35
C ILE A 245 4.15 -16.15 -3.44
N LYS A 246 3.41 -15.47 -2.61
CA LYS A 246 2.50 -16.04 -1.60
C LYS A 246 1.05 -16.05 -2.06
N VAL A 247 0.66 -15.06 -2.85
CA VAL A 247 -0.73 -14.87 -3.29
C VAL A 247 -0.77 -14.76 -4.81
N SER A 248 -1.55 -15.62 -5.44
CA SER A 248 -1.92 -15.45 -6.85
C SER A 248 -3.13 -14.54 -6.96
N LEU A 249 -3.01 -13.45 -7.72
CA LEU A 249 -4.11 -12.55 -8.04
C LEU A 249 -4.98 -13.07 -9.20
N PHE A 250 -4.67 -14.25 -9.73
CA PHE A 250 -5.38 -14.84 -10.85
C PHE A 250 -5.87 -16.22 -10.43
N TYR A 251 -7.17 -16.39 -10.49
CA TYR A 251 -7.78 -17.71 -10.47
C TYR A 251 -7.46 -18.39 -11.82
N ARG A 252 -7.00 -19.61 -11.73
CA ARG A 252 -6.93 -20.50 -12.89
C ARG A 252 -8.31 -21.06 -13.18
#